data_b6578eec3be1cc0b4f7a61d1c016cd61
#
_entry.id   b6578eec3be1cc0b4f7a61d1c016cd61
#
_cell.length_a   1.000
_cell.length_b   1.000
_cell.length_c   1.000
_cell.angle_alpha   90.00
_cell.angle_beta   90.00
_cell.angle_gamma   90.00
#
_symmetry.space_group_name_H-M   'P 1'
#
loop_
_entity.id
_entity.type
_entity.pdbx_description
1 polymer ?
#
loop_
_entity_poly.entity_id
_entity_poly.type
_entity_poly.pdbx_seq_one_letter_code
_entity_poly.pdbx_strand_id
1 'polypeptide(L)'
;MKHITKLFSALCLMASATLTANAQLQLVNEVKANAENEPAPVHPVPSPRQLKWQYTEFYAFFHYGMNTYTGNEWGHGNENESQFAPTAVPDPEQWLKAVKAAGMKGGIAVVKHHDGFCLWPTATTTHNVTSSSNANAKKTNIPRDFAAAAKKLGMKYGFYVSPWDRNNAQYGKDSYVKDVFLRQCAELAAYGTDQFEMWFDGANGGDGYYGGEGGTRNIDRATYYDVPNLRDTVHKVCPDCVLWGVGGESRWIGNEEGWAGETNWSPEEYGYAAEKNGMYGTQNGWVWEPGESDAKLTTGGWFWHAGEGVLSNERLFQMYLETVGRNATLILNCPPDKSGKLPTATVNALKTFGETLKKRLGGTNYATTAEITANETRDAGTGRNFDVANIIDGDSLTYWATNDGVKSASLTFKWNEAQPLRYVVLQEHIKLGQRVKSFTIETSNDGKSWTKRGGNITTSTIGYKRIIPLNGSTQSSYPANPNKVKYLRVTIKDSKACPTLENVAIF
;
A
#
# COMPACT_ATOMS: atom_id res chain seq x y z
N MET A 1 26.03 53.02 17.26
CA MET A 1 24.77 52.29 16.96
C MET A 1 24.81 51.44 15.70
N LYS A 2 25.52 51.80 14.60
CA LYS A 2 25.57 50.98 13.36
C LYS A 2 26.34 49.65 13.47
N HIS A 3 27.27 49.48 14.41
CA HIS A 3 28.04 48.26 14.58
C HIS A 3 27.36 47.20 15.44
N ILE A 4 26.48 47.60 16.36
CA ILE A 4 25.73 46.69 17.23
C ILE A 4 24.62 45.97 16.45
N THR A 5 23.97 46.68 15.51
CA THR A 5 22.89 46.09 14.68
C THR A 5 23.42 45.03 13.69
N LYS A 6 24.65 45.19 13.20
CA LYS A 6 25.28 44.18 12.32
C LYS A 6 25.71 42.92 13.08
N LEU A 7 26.14 43.06 14.34
CA LEU A 7 26.47 41.90 15.16
C LEU A 7 25.22 41.08 15.53
N PHE A 8 24.09 41.74 15.82
CA PHE A 8 22.84 41.08 16.13
C PHE A 8 22.25 40.31 14.91
N SER A 9 22.33 40.89 13.71
CA SER A 9 21.89 40.24 12.49
C SER A 9 22.78 39.05 12.10
N ALA A 10 24.08 39.12 12.36
CA ALA A 10 25.02 38.01 12.14
C ALA A 10 24.81 36.87 13.18
N LEU A 11 24.49 37.23 14.42
CA LEU A 11 24.19 36.22 15.45
C LEU A 11 22.84 35.50 15.21
N CYS A 12 21.81 36.24 14.74
CA CYS A 12 20.54 35.60 14.38
C CYS A 12 20.63 34.69 13.14
N LEU A 13 21.47 35.06 12.15
CA LEU A 13 21.73 34.20 10.97
C LEU A 13 22.57 32.98 11.33
N MET A 14 23.54 33.10 12.25
CA MET A 14 24.30 31.93 12.72
C MET A 14 23.46 31.02 13.63
N ALA A 15 22.57 31.57 14.45
CA ALA A 15 21.69 30.76 15.26
C ALA A 15 20.63 29.99 14.43
N SER A 16 20.11 30.61 13.35
CA SER A 16 19.18 29.91 12.45
C SER A 16 19.88 28.89 11.54
N ALA A 17 21.15 29.17 11.12
CA ALA A 17 21.95 28.20 10.37
C ALA A 17 22.40 27.02 11.23
N THR A 18 22.70 27.24 12.52
CA THR A 18 23.05 26.15 13.46
C THR A 18 21.85 25.35 13.88
N LEU A 19 20.66 25.93 13.99
CA LEU A 19 19.42 25.19 14.27
C LEU A 19 18.99 24.29 13.09
N THR A 20 19.14 24.77 11.85
CA THR A 20 18.85 23.93 10.66
C THR A 20 19.93 22.87 10.41
N ALA A 21 21.20 23.18 10.66
CA ALA A 21 22.28 22.21 10.58
C ALA A 21 22.20 21.15 11.69
N ASN A 22 21.80 21.52 12.91
CA ASN A 22 21.57 20.58 13.99
C ASN A 22 20.32 19.73 13.78
N ALA A 23 19.25 20.26 13.20
CA ALA A 23 18.05 19.47 12.84
C ALA A 23 18.37 18.49 11.70
N GLN A 24 19.14 18.88 10.70
CA GLN A 24 19.62 18.00 9.64
C GLN A 24 20.66 16.97 10.14
N LEU A 25 21.56 17.38 11.02
CA LEU A 25 22.51 16.49 11.71
C LEU A 25 21.79 15.53 12.67
N GLN A 26 20.73 15.95 13.35
CA GLN A 26 19.94 15.07 14.18
C GLN A 26 19.16 14.01 13.36
N LEU A 27 18.57 14.39 12.24
CA LEU A 27 17.96 13.43 11.30
C LEU A 27 18.98 12.44 10.72
N VAL A 28 20.17 12.92 10.36
CA VAL A 28 21.28 12.09 9.88
C VAL A 28 21.91 11.29 11.03
N ASN A 29 21.95 11.82 12.24
CA ASN A 29 22.47 11.11 13.42
C ASN A 29 21.45 10.17 14.06
N GLU A 30 20.15 10.40 13.98
CA GLU A 30 19.14 9.41 14.36
C GLU A 30 19.19 8.19 13.42
N VAL A 31 19.49 8.38 12.14
CA VAL A 31 19.76 7.27 11.21
C VAL A 31 21.13 6.64 11.47
N LYS A 32 22.10 7.38 12.00
CA LYS A 32 23.45 6.86 12.35
C LYS A 32 23.60 6.36 13.78
N ALA A 33 22.80 6.85 14.74
CA ALA A 33 23.01 6.59 16.17
C ALA A 33 22.63 5.16 16.60
N ASN A 34 21.97 4.37 15.76
CA ASN A 34 21.55 3.01 16.08
C ASN A 34 22.38 1.91 15.41
N ALA A 35 23.40 2.25 14.60
CA ALA A 35 24.15 1.20 13.93
C ALA A 35 25.58 1.63 13.56
N GLU A 36 26.53 1.51 14.48
CA GLU A 36 27.91 1.35 14.07
C GLU A 36 28.01 0.20 13.06
N ASN A 37 28.46 0.47 11.83
CA ASN A 37 28.59 -0.45 10.68
C ASN A 37 27.27 -0.89 10.00
N GLU A 38 26.18 -0.14 10.14
CA GLU A 38 25.01 -0.37 9.29
C GLU A 38 25.37 -0.25 7.79
N PRO A 39 24.83 -1.10 6.93
CA PRO A 39 25.01 -0.96 5.48
C PRO A 39 24.55 0.41 4.99
N ALA A 40 25.34 1.06 4.15
CA ALA A 40 24.94 2.35 3.56
C ALA A 40 23.61 2.19 2.79
N PRO A 41 22.69 3.18 2.85
CA PRO A 41 21.47 3.16 2.06
C PRO A 41 21.74 3.07 0.56
N VAL A 42 20.91 2.35 -0.18
CA VAL A 42 20.89 2.32 -1.64
C VAL A 42 19.70 3.15 -2.12
N HIS A 43 19.96 4.38 -2.49
CA HIS A 43 18.90 5.30 -2.95
C HIS A 43 18.25 4.85 -4.27
N PRO A 44 16.94 5.18 -4.45
CA PRO A 44 16.08 5.85 -3.49
C PRO A 44 15.68 4.95 -2.33
N VAL A 45 15.35 5.56 -1.19
CA VAL A 45 14.81 4.88 0.00
C VAL A 45 13.40 5.39 0.28
N PRO A 46 12.53 4.59 0.94
CA PRO A 46 11.21 5.05 1.33
C PRO A 46 11.29 6.17 2.36
N SER A 47 10.38 7.13 2.27
CA SER A 47 10.08 8.02 3.38
C SER A 47 9.45 7.21 4.54
N PRO A 48 9.47 7.72 5.80
CA PRO A 48 8.83 7.03 6.92
C PRO A 48 7.36 6.68 6.68
N ARG A 49 6.58 7.55 6.00
CA ARG A 49 5.18 7.29 5.66
C ARG A 49 5.03 6.17 4.63
N GLN A 50 5.87 6.17 3.59
CA GLN A 50 5.86 5.11 2.56
C GLN A 50 6.26 3.75 3.14
N LEU A 51 7.23 3.73 4.05
CA LEU A 51 7.61 2.51 4.75
C LEU A 51 6.43 1.96 5.57
N LYS A 52 5.80 2.78 6.41
CA LYS A 52 4.61 2.40 7.19
C LYS A 52 3.46 1.93 6.29
N TRP A 53 3.28 2.58 5.14
CA TRP A 53 2.25 2.25 4.16
C TRP A 53 2.53 0.88 3.51
N GLN A 54 3.74 0.60 3.04
CA GLN A 54 4.09 -0.71 2.47
C GLN A 54 3.86 -1.86 3.47
N TYR A 55 4.15 -1.67 4.77
CA TYR A 55 3.84 -2.66 5.81
C TYR A 55 2.34 -2.81 6.11
N THR A 56 1.48 -1.96 5.53
CA THR A 56 0.02 -2.18 5.58
C THR A 56 -0.40 -3.34 4.68
N GLU A 57 0.29 -3.57 3.57
CA GLU A 57 0.19 -4.72 2.66
C GLU A 57 -1.16 -4.97 2.01
N PHE A 58 -2.19 -5.15 2.82
CA PHE A 58 -3.49 -5.64 2.43
C PHE A 58 -4.58 -4.90 3.19
N TYR A 59 -5.46 -4.21 2.45
CA TYR A 59 -6.52 -3.38 2.97
C TYR A 59 -7.69 -3.31 1.98
N ALA A 60 -8.80 -2.72 2.41
CA ALA A 60 -10.03 -2.72 1.64
C ALA A 60 -10.28 -1.39 0.93
N PHE A 61 -11.00 -1.45 -0.19
CA PHE A 61 -11.70 -0.34 -0.80
C PHE A 61 -13.20 -0.47 -0.56
N PHE A 62 -13.88 0.66 -0.36
CA PHE A 62 -15.33 0.66 -0.20
C PHE A 62 -15.94 1.68 -1.17
N HIS A 63 -16.34 1.20 -2.36
CA HIS A 63 -17.09 1.99 -3.32
C HIS A 63 -18.56 2.03 -2.89
N TYR A 64 -18.94 3.10 -2.24
CA TYR A 64 -20.29 3.40 -1.82
C TYR A 64 -20.61 4.86 -2.06
N GLY A 65 -21.76 5.19 -2.64
CA GLY A 65 -22.09 6.56 -2.96
C GLY A 65 -23.31 6.68 -3.89
N MET A 66 -23.37 7.76 -4.67
CA MET A 66 -24.44 8.00 -5.63
C MET A 66 -24.62 6.81 -6.57
N ASN A 67 -23.53 6.23 -7.04
CA ASN A 67 -23.52 5.17 -8.04
C ASN A 67 -24.05 3.82 -7.51
N THR A 68 -24.00 3.58 -6.20
CA THR A 68 -24.70 2.46 -5.56
C THR A 68 -26.21 2.48 -5.82
N TYR A 69 -26.79 3.66 -5.98
CA TYR A 69 -28.24 3.86 -6.17
C TYR A 69 -28.65 4.01 -7.62
N THR A 70 -27.83 4.66 -8.44
CA THR A 70 -28.09 4.85 -9.87
C THR A 70 -27.75 3.63 -10.73
N GLY A 71 -26.83 2.78 -10.25
CA GLY A 71 -26.31 1.65 -11.01
C GLY A 71 -25.29 2.03 -12.08
N ASN A 72 -24.77 3.26 -12.05
CA ASN A 72 -23.68 3.71 -12.90
C ASN A 72 -22.32 3.40 -12.24
N GLU A 73 -21.26 3.23 -13.03
CA GLU A 73 -19.90 3.12 -12.48
C GLU A 73 -19.30 4.51 -12.18
N TRP A 74 -19.53 5.49 -13.05
CA TRP A 74 -18.92 6.80 -12.91
C TRP A 74 -19.89 7.93 -12.56
N GLY A 75 -21.18 7.78 -12.85
CA GLY A 75 -22.16 8.85 -12.82
C GLY A 75 -21.89 9.89 -13.92
N HIS A 76 -22.79 10.87 -14.07
CA HIS A 76 -22.67 11.90 -15.10
C HIS A 76 -22.41 13.30 -14.54
N GLY A 77 -22.57 13.48 -13.23
CA GLY A 77 -22.44 14.76 -12.52
C GLY A 77 -23.75 15.57 -12.49
N ASN A 78 -24.84 15.04 -13.03
CA ASN A 78 -26.16 15.67 -13.03
C ASN A 78 -27.19 14.88 -12.19
N GLU A 79 -26.74 13.90 -11.43
CA GLU A 79 -27.57 13.12 -10.54
C GLU A 79 -28.23 14.03 -9.50
N ASN A 80 -29.54 13.86 -9.30
CA ASN A 80 -30.22 14.57 -8.23
C ASN A 80 -29.81 13.97 -6.87
N GLU A 81 -29.51 14.81 -5.91
CA GLU A 81 -29.03 14.40 -4.57
C GLU A 81 -29.99 13.44 -3.86
N SER A 82 -31.29 13.50 -4.19
CA SER A 82 -32.30 12.59 -3.66
C SER A 82 -32.24 11.17 -4.20
N GLN A 83 -31.44 10.92 -5.26
CA GLN A 83 -31.16 9.57 -5.74
C GLN A 83 -30.24 8.80 -4.76
N PHE A 84 -29.40 9.50 -3.99
CA PHE A 84 -28.72 8.91 -2.85
C PHE A 84 -29.75 8.72 -1.71
N ALA A 85 -30.34 7.53 -1.67
CA ALA A 85 -31.49 7.22 -0.81
C ALA A 85 -31.26 5.96 0.04
N PRO A 86 -30.35 5.99 1.00
CA PRO A 86 -30.07 4.84 1.86
C PRO A 86 -31.28 4.47 2.71
N THR A 87 -31.59 3.16 2.80
CA THR A 87 -32.69 2.62 3.60
C THR A 87 -32.41 2.69 5.10
N ALA A 88 -31.15 2.75 5.49
CA ALA A 88 -30.64 3.01 6.83
C ALA A 88 -29.42 3.92 6.76
N VAL A 89 -28.99 4.51 7.87
CA VAL A 89 -27.69 5.19 7.94
C VAL A 89 -26.60 4.14 7.67
N PRO A 90 -25.64 4.38 6.75
CA PRO A 90 -24.58 3.44 6.44
C PRO A 90 -23.78 3.03 7.68
N ASP A 91 -23.27 1.80 7.68
CA ASP A 91 -22.60 1.16 8.82
C ASP A 91 -21.12 0.85 8.53
N PRO A 92 -20.22 1.85 8.56
CA PRO A 92 -18.78 1.64 8.33
C PRO A 92 -18.14 0.69 9.34
N GLU A 93 -18.69 0.53 10.53
CA GLU A 93 -18.16 -0.43 11.52
C GLU A 93 -18.36 -1.88 11.05
N GLN A 94 -19.49 -2.19 10.42
CA GLN A 94 -19.77 -3.49 9.83
C GLN A 94 -18.80 -3.77 8.65
N TRP A 95 -18.51 -2.75 7.81
CA TRP A 95 -17.56 -2.89 6.71
C TRP A 95 -16.18 -3.27 7.23
N LEU A 96 -15.66 -2.51 8.17
CA LEU A 96 -14.31 -2.71 8.72
C LEU A 96 -14.20 -4.02 9.52
N LYS A 97 -15.24 -4.42 10.26
CA LYS A 97 -15.26 -5.74 10.93
C LYS A 97 -15.14 -6.89 9.95
N ALA A 98 -15.85 -6.82 8.83
CA ALA A 98 -15.81 -7.86 7.81
C ALA A 98 -14.42 -8.00 7.17
N VAL A 99 -13.81 -6.89 6.78
CA VAL A 99 -12.46 -6.92 6.15
C VAL A 99 -11.36 -7.26 7.16
N LYS A 100 -11.52 -6.88 8.43
CA LYS A 100 -10.62 -7.32 9.52
C LYS A 100 -10.59 -8.84 9.66
N ALA A 101 -11.73 -9.52 9.46
CA ALA A 101 -11.81 -10.97 9.47
C ALA A 101 -11.03 -11.63 8.33
N ALA A 102 -10.81 -10.94 7.21
CA ALA A 102 -9.92 -11.35 6.12
C ALA A 102 -8.44 -11.11 6.40
N GLY A 103 -8.07 -10.51 7.53
CA GLY A 103 -6.69 -10.15 7.85
C GLY A 103 -6.25 -8.79 7.29
N MET A 104 -7.18 -7.99 6.74
CA MET A 104 -6.88 -6.64 6.27
C MET A 104 -6.56 -5.70 7.44
N LYS A 105 -5.58 -4.82 7.22
CA LYS A 105 -5.06 -3.91 8.26
C LYS A 105 -5.74 -2.54 8.27
N GLY A 106 -6.51 -2.24 7.24
CA GLY A 106 -7.19 -0.95 7.09
C GLY A 106 -8.22 -0.95 5.97
N GLY A 107 -8.70 0.24 5.65
CA GLY A 107 -9.59 0.47 4.52
C GLY A 107 -9.61 1.92 4.06
N ILE A 108 -10.04 2.11 2.81
CA ILE A 108 -10.24 3.41 2.18
C ILE A 108 -11.71 3.52 1.78
N ALA A 109 -12.39 4.54 2.28
CA ALA A 109 -13.76 4.84 1.88
C ALA A 109 -13.76 5.82 0.70
N VAL A 110 -14.50 5.50 -0.35
CA VAL A 110 -14.83 6.45 -1.41
C VAL A 110 -15.81 7.46 -0.83
N VAL A 111 -15.37 8.71 -0.69
CA VAL A 111 -16.20 9.77 -0.08
C VAL A 111 -16.70 10.78 -1.11
N LYS A 112 -16.04 10.86 -2.26
CA LYS A 112 -16.49 11.57 -3.45
C LYS A 112 -15.95 10.85 -4.69
N HIS A 113 -16.84 10.35 -5.57
CA HIS A 113 -16.47 9.77 -6.86
C HIS A 113 -16.55 10.83 -7.97
N HIS A 114 -16.37 10.45 -9.24
CA HIS A 114 -16.34 11.36 -10.40
C HIS A 114 -17.64 12.13 -10.61
N ASP A 115 -18.78 11.62 -10.13
CA ASP A 115 -20.06 12.34 -10.13
C ASP A 115 -20.05 13.63 -9.32
N GLY A 116 -19.06 13.82 -8.44
CA GLY A 116 -18.90 14.99 -7.60
C GLY A 116 -19.72 14.98 -6.32
N PHE A 117 -20.55 13.93 -6.08
CA PHE A 117 -21.39 13.86 -4.88
C PHE A 117 -20.56 13.53 -3.64
N CYS A 118 -20.64 14.43 -2.64
CA CYS A 118 -19.87 14.29 -1.41
C CYS A 118 -20.67 13.59 -0.31
N LEU A 119 -20.10 12.52 0.27
CA LEU A 119 -20.69 11.73 1.35
C LEU A 119 -20.47 12.34 2.75
N TRP A 120 -20.21 13.64 2.82
CA TRP A 120 -20.11 14.45 4.04
C TRP A 120 -20.66 15.86 3.81
N PRO A 121 -21.01 16.60 4.87
CA PRO A 121 -21.52 17.96 4.78
C PRO A 121 -20.40 18.95 4.46
N THR A 122 -19.81 18.86 3.26
CA THR A 122 -18.78 19.79 2.79
C THR A 122 -19.33 21.21 2.64
N ALA A 123 -18.48 22.20 2.90
CA ALA A 123 -18.78 23.60 2.64
C ALA A 123 -18.52 24.05 1.19
N THR A 124 -17.93 23.17 0.35
CA THR A 124 -17.42 23.55 -0.98
C THR A 124 -18.46 23.38 -2.09
N THR A 125 -19.50 22.60 -1.88
CA THR A 125 -20.57 22.34 -2.84
C THR A 125 -21.87 21.98 -2.15
N THR A 126 -23.01 22.28 -2.78
CA THR A 126 -24.33 21.78 -2.37
C THR A 126 -24.60 20.36 -2.86
N HIS A 127 -23.78 19.82 -3.79
CA HIS A 127 -23.92 18.45 -4.28
C HIS A 127 -23.35 17.46 -3.25
N ASN A 128 -24.09 17.31 -2.14
CA ASN A 128 -23.68 16.49 -0.99
C ASN A 128 -24.89 15.92 -0.23
N VAL A 129 -24.63 15.07 0.74
CA VAL A 129 -25.63 14.34 1.55
C VAL A 129 -26.69 15.23 2.21
N THR A 130 -26.37 16.48 2.54
CA THR A 130 -27.33 17.38 3.22
C THR A 130 -28.43 17.88 2.29
N SER A 131 -28.21 17.88 1.00
CA SER A 131 -29.16 18.31 -0.04
C SER A 131 -30.13 17.23 -0.47
N SER A 132 -29.90 15.96 -0.08
CA SER A 132 -30.85 14.89 -0.36
C SER A 132 -32.16 15.10 0.40
N SER A 133 -33.29 14.68 -0.18
CA SER A 133 -34.59 14.64 0.52
C SER A 133 -34.68 13.46 1.51
N ASN A 134 -33.80 12.44 1.38
CA ASN A 134 -33.78 11.24 2.22
C ASN A 134 -33.25 11.54 3.62
N ALA A 135 -33.99 11.15 4.66
CA ALA A 135 -33.65 11.43 6.07
C ALA A 135 -32.36 10.69 6.52
N ASN A 136 -32.06 9.51 6.00
CA ASN A 136 -30.84 8.77 6.33
C ASN A 136 -29.64 9.38 5.60
N ALA A 137 -29.80 9.86 4.36
CA ALA A 137 -28.76 10.58 3.64
C ALA A 137 -28.32 11.83 4.43
N LYS A 138 -29.26 12.62 4.95
CA LYS A 138 -28.95 13.81 5.76
C LYS A 138 -28.18 13.52 7.05
N LYS A 139 -28.25 12.29 7.56
CA LYS A 139 -27.51 11.85 8.77
C LYS A 139 -26.16 11.25 8.41
N THR A 140 -25.92 10.97 7.11
CA THR A 140 -24.69 10.32 6.62
C THR A 140 -23.51 11.28 6.70
N ASN A 141 -22.42 10.82 7.27
CA ASN A 141 -21.11 11.45 7.21
C ASN A 141 -20.06 10.33 7.19
N ILE A 142 -19.79 9.79 5.99
CA ILE A 142 -18.89 8.64 5.86
C ILE A 142 -17.50 8.93 6.43
N PRO A 143 -16.82 10.07 6.15
CA PRO A 143 -15.50 10.32 6.73
C PRO A 143 -15.49 10.24 8.26
N ARG A 144 -16.46 10.88 8.92
CA ARG A 144 -16.58 10.85 10.39
C ARG A 144 -16.78 9.44 10.93
N ASP A 145 -17.76 8.74 10.38
CA ASP A 145 -18.21 7.45 10.92
C ASP A 145 -17.19 6.35 10.61
N PHE A 146 -16.53 6.42 9.44
CA PHE A 146 -15.46 5.51 9.03
C PHE A 146 -14.20 5.68 9.89
N ALA A 147 -13.75 6.92 10.10
CA ALA A 147 -12.61 7.22 10.97
C ALA A 147 -12.87 6.75 12.42
N ALA A 148 -14.06 7.02 12.96
CA ALA A 148 -14.45 6.58 14.30
C ALA A 148 -14.48 5.04 14.43
N ALA A 149 -15.04 4.35 13.42
CA ALA A 149 -15.08 2.89 13.38
C ALA A 149 -13.68 2.28 13.26
N ALA A 150 -12.81 2.82 12.42
CA ALA A 150 -11.43 2.37 12.25
C ALA A 150 -10.65 2.50 13.57
N LYS A 151 -10.74 3.65 14.22
CA LYS A 151 -10.12 3.90 15.52
C LYS A 151 -10.60 2.92 16.59
N LYS A 152 -11.92 2.70 16.68
CA LYS A 152 -12.54 1.73 17.61
C LYS A 152 -12.01 0.30 17.38
N LEU A 153 -11.77 -0.09 16.12
CA LEU A 153 -11.33 -1.42 15.74
C LEU A 153 -9.80 -1.58 15.70
N GLY A 154 -9.03 -0.51 15.95
CA GLY A 154 -7.58 -0.51 15.82
C GLY A 154 -7.13 -0.80 14.39
N MET A 155 -7.85 -0.26 13.39
CA MET A 155 -7.54 -0.39 11.97
C MET A 155 -7.08 0.94 11.39
N LYS A 156 -6.27 0.89 10.33
CA LYS A 156 -5.91 2.06 9.55
C LYS A 156 -7.07 2.50 8.66
N TYR A 157 -7.13 3.79 8.31
CA TYR A 157 -8.16 4.31 7.42
C TYR A 157 -7.62 5.42 6.53
N GLY A 158 -8.30 5.60 5.41
CA GLY A 158 -8.04 6.66 4.46
C GLY A 158 -9.28 6.98 3.65
N PHE A 159 -9.16 7.95 2.75
CA PHE A 159 -10.27 8.41 1.92
C PHE A 159 -9.86 8.49 0.45
N TYR A 160 -10.78 8.08 -0.41
CA TYR A 160 -10.73 8.37 -1.84
C TYR A 160 -11.55 9.62 -2.10
N VAL A 161 -10.95 10.59 -2.76
CA VAL A 161 -11.61 11.79 -3.24
C VAL A 161 -11.21 12.02 -4.70
N SER A 162 -12.17 11.88 -5.62
CA SER A 162 -11.91 12.15 -7.02
C SER A 162 -11.52 13.60 -7.23
N PRO A 163 -10.35 13.90 -7.80
CA PRO A 163 -10.02 15.24 -8.24
C PRO A 163 -10.85 15.65 -9.47
N TRP A 164 -11.26 14.70 -10.31
CA TRP A 164 -12.22 14.94 -11.40
C TRP A 164 -13.62 15.10 -10.80
N ASP A 165 -14.29 16.20 -11.14
CA ASP A 165 -15.61 16.56 -10.64
C ASP A 165 -16.53 16.91 -11.81
N ARG A 166 -17.33 15.94 -12.21
CA ARG A 166 -18.24 16.05 -13.36
C ARG A 166 -19.44 16.97 -13.08
N ASN A 167 -19.74 17.24 -11.80
CA ASN A 167 -20.81 18.17 -11.40
C ASN A 167 -20.38 19.63 -11.47
N ASN A 168 -19.15 19.95 -11.02
CA ASN A 168 -18.74 21.31 -10.71
C ASN A 168 -18.43 22.16 -11.96
N ALA A 169 -19.10 23.29 -12.13
CA ALA A 169 -18.89 24.23 -13.22
C ALA A 169 -17.48 24.86 -13.26
N GLN A 170 -16.74 24.81 -12.15
CA GLN A 170 -15.37 25.35 -12.07
C GLN A 170 -14.30 24.34 -12.43
N TYR A 171 -14.60 23.05 -12.53
CA TYR A 171 -13.61 22.05 -12.91
C TYR A 171 -12.89 22.46 -14.21
N GLY A 172 -11.59 22.29 -14.25
CA GLY A 172 -10.73 22.77 -15.35
C GLY A 172 -10.27 24.23 -15.23
N LYS A 173 -10.69 24.96 -14.18
CA LYS A 173 -10.23 26.31 -13.85
C LYS A 173 -9.40 26.28 -12.55
N ASP A 174 -8.45 27.21 -12.38
CA ASP A 174 -7.62 27.29 -11.16
C ASP A 174 -8.45 27.46 -9.88
N SER A 175 -9.60 28.14 -9.99
CA SER A 175 -10.54 28.31 -8.87
C SER A 175 -11.06 26.98 -8.33
N TYR A 176 -11.26 25.96 -9.17
CA TYR A 176 -11.68 24.64 -8.70
C TYR A 176 -10.63 24.01 -7.78
N VAL A 177 -9.38 24.03 -8.18
CA VAL A 177 -8.29 23.45 -7.36
C VAL A 177 -8.23 24.14 -6.02
N LYS A 178 -8.17 25.47 -6.01
CA LYS A 178 -7.99 26.28 -4.80
C LYS A 178 -9.22 26.28 -3.89
N ASP A 179 -10.41 26.48 -4.45
CA ASP A 179 -11.64 26.78 -3.69
C ASP A 179 -12.50 25.54 -3.42
N VAL A 180 -12.25 24.43 -4.16
CA VAL A 180 -13.00 23.18 -4.02
C VAL A 180 -12.08 22.02 -3.63
N PHE A 181 -11.17 21.60 -4.51
CA PHE A 181 -10.41 20.36 -4.33
C PHE A 181 -9.49 20.39 -3.09
N LEU A 182 -8.62 21.38 -2.97
CA LEU A 182 -7.71 21.51 -1.82
C LEU A 182 -8.48 21.71 -0.51
N ARG A 183 -9.62 22.44 -0.55
CA ARG A 183 -10.48 22.61 0.65
C ARG A 183 -11.15 21.29 1.04
N GLN A 184 -11.62 20.49 0.09
CA GLN A 184 -12.14 19.14 0.38
C GLN A 184 -11.06 18.25 0.99
N CYS A 185 -9.84 18.28 0.47
CA CYS A 185 -8.71 17.55 1.07
C CYS A 185 -8.41 18.02 2.49
N ALA A 186 -8.47 19.31 2.76
CA ALA A 186 -8.29 19.87 4.12
C ALA A 186 -9.42 19.44 5.08
N GLU A 187 -10.69 19.47 4.63
CA GLU A 187 -11.83 18.98 5.39
C GLU A 187 -11.68 17.49 5.74
N LEU A 188 -11.22 16.66 4.76
CA LEU A 188 -11.01 15.24 4.97
C LEU A 188 -9.83 14.95 5.90
N ALA A 189 -8.72 15.68 5.77
CA ALA A 189 -7.58 15.58 6.67
C ALA A 189 -7.97 15.89 8.13
N ALA A 190 -8.93 16.78 8.35
CA ALA A 190 -9.40 17.17 9.69
C ALA A 190 -10.19 16.07 10.44
N TYR A 191 -10.61 14.99 9.78
CA TYR A 191 -11.28 13.86 10.44
C TYR A 191 -10.33 12.99 11.29
N GLY A 192 -9.02 13.18 11.19
CA GLY A 192 -8.06 12.56 12.10
C GLY A 192 -6.64 12.58 11.51
N THR A 193 -5.66 12.63 12.41
CA THR A 193 -4.23 12.78 12.09
C THR A 193 -3.55 11.46 11.70
N ASP A 194 -4.24 10.34 11.84
CA ASP A 194 -3.76 8.96 11.71
C ASP A 194 -4.23 8.28 10.41
N GLN A 195 -4.64 9.08 9.42
CA GLN A 195 -4.92 8.59 8.08
C GLN A 195 -3.64 8.05 7.45
N PHE A 196 -3.73 6.86 6.82
CA PHE A 196 -2.56 6.23 6.21
C PHE A 196 -2.44 6.49 4.71
N GLU A 197 -3.55 6.85 4.05
CA GLU A 197 -3.60 7.09 2.61
C GLU A 197 -4.76 7.99 2.20
N MET A 198 -4.52 8.84 1.21
CA MET A 198 -5.54 9.59 0.48
C MET A 198 -5.40 9.30 -1.02
N TRP A 199 -6.48 8.88 -1.64
CA TRP A 199 -6.51 8.29 -2.96
C TRP A 199 -7.18 9.21 -3.98
N PHE A 200 -6.48 9.49 -5.09
CA PHE A 200 -6.91 10.45 -6.11
C PHE A 200 -6.97 9.80 -7.49
N ASP A 201 -8.17 9.60 -8.01
CA ASP A 201 -8.44 8.96 -9.29
C ASP A 201 -9.15 9.89 -10.28
N GLY A 202 -9.12 9.55 -11.58
CA GLY A 202 -9.76 10.33 -12.62
C GLY A 202 -9.08 11.67 -12.92
N ALA A 203 -7.79 11.79 -12.58
CA ALA A 203 -7.05 13.06 -12.63
C ALA A 203 -6.87 13.68 -14.02
N ASN A 204 -7.12 12.94 -15.11
CA ASN A 204 -7.00 13.46 -16.47
C ASN A 204 -8.22 14.28 -16.93
N GLY A 205 -9.32 14.27 -16.16
CA GLY A 205 -10.59 14.85 -16.55
C GLY A 205 -11.30 14.02 -17.62
N GLY A 206 -12.26 14.61 -18.28
CA GLY A 206 -13.10 13.96 -19.29
C GLY A 206 -14.39 14.74 -19.57
N ASP A 207 -15.43 14.04 -20.03
CA ASP A 207 -16.77 14.59 -20.23
C ASP A 207 -17.51 14.74 -18.88
N GLY A 208 -18.45 15.68 -18.81
CA GLY A 208 -19.22 15.94 -17.60
C GLY A 208 -20.37 16.92 -17.79
N TYR A 209 -21.19 17.02 -16.76
CA TYR A 209 -22.29 17.98 -16.67
C TYR A 209 -21.80 19.41 -16.48
N TYR A 210 -20.81 19.60 -15.61
CA TYR A 210 -20.13 20.88 -15.33
C TYR A 210 -21.08 22.05 -15.10
N GLY A 211 -22.09 21.87 -14.22
CA GLY A 211 -23.07 22.88 -13.88
C GLY A 211 -24.05 23.20 -15.03
N GLY A 212 -24.19 22.32 -16.02
CA GLY A 212 -25.03 22.50 -17.21
C GLY A 212 -24.29 22.99 -18.45
N GLU A 213 -22.98 23.35 -18.32
CA GLU A 213 -22.17 23.73 -19.50
C GLU A 213 -21.87 22.52 -20.38
N GLY A 214 -21.75 21.30 -19.81
CA GLY A 214 -21.45 20.07 -20.52
C GLY A 214 -20.04 20.06 -21.14
N GLY A 215 -19.83 19.09 -22.04
CA GLY A 215 -18.60 18.97 -22.81
C GLY A 215 -17.48 18.19 -22.15
N THR A 216 -16.28 18.26 -22.71
CA THR A 216 -15.09 17.55 -22.25
C THR A 216 -14.04 18.52 -21.73
N ARG A 217 -13.49 18.28 -20.55
CA ARG A 217 -12.42 19.08 -19.94
C ARG A 217 -11.22 18.18 -19.67
N ASN A 218 -10.26 18.23 -20.60
CA ASN A 218 -8.99 17.51 -20.46
C ASN A 218 -8.03 18.32 -19.60
N ILE A 219 -7.43 17.66 -18.64
CA ILE A 219 -6.54 18.26 -17.64
C ILE A 219 -5.14 17.66 -17.78
N ASP A 220 -4.12 18.53 -17.78
CA ASP A 220 -2.76 18.08 -17.51
C ASP A 220 -2.61 17.87 -16.01
N ARG A 221 -2.74 16.65 -15.58
CA ARG A 221 -2.68 16.26 -14.17
C ARG A 221 -1.35 16.60 -13.50
N ALA A 222 -0.25 16.70 -14.25
CA ALA A 222 1.08 16.99 -13.70
C ALA A 222 1.19 18.43 -13.19
N THR A 223 0.39 19.36 -13.73
CA THR A 223 0.50 20.79 -13.41
C THR A 223 -0.75 21.38 -12.79
N TYR A 224 -1.93 20.84 -13.07
CA TYR A 224 -3.22 21.45 -12.72
C TYR A 224 -3.54 21.40 -11.22
N TYR A 225 -3.28 20.29 -10.53
CA TYR A 225 -3.78 20.07 -9.16
C TYR A 225 -2.92 20.66 -8.05
N ASP A 226 -1.90 21.45 -8.40
CA ASP A 226 -1.03 22.10 -7.40
C ASP A 226 -0.51 21.13 -6.33
N VAL A 227 0.18 20.08 -6.80
CA VAL A 227 0.66 18.98 -5.95
C VAL A 227 1.49 19.44 -4.75
N PRO A 228 2.34 20.47 -4.81
CA PRO A 228 3.03 21.00 -3.63
C PRO A 228 2.05 21.45 -2.55
N ASN A 229 1.06 22.27 -2.88
CA ASN A 229 0.05 22.73 -1.92
C ASN A 229 -0.87 21.60 -1.45
N LEU A 230 -1.17 20.61 -2.30
CA LEU A 230 -1.89 19.40 -1.88
C LEU A 230 -1.13 18.63 -0.80
N ARG A 231 0.18 18.40 -1.00
CA ARG A 231 1.04 17.74 -0.01
C ARG A 231 1.09 18.55 1.30
N ASP A 232 1.34 19.84 1.21
CA ASP A 232 1.39 20.72 2.39
C ASP A 232 0.05 20.71 3.15
N THR A 233 -1.08 20.75 2.44
CA THR A 233 -2.42 20.73 3.03
C THR A 233 -2.67 19.45 3.82
N VAL A 234 -2.33 18.30 3.26
CA VAL A 234 -2.60 17.00 3.90
C VAL A 234 -1.55 16.69 4.95
N HIS A 235 -0.26 16.80 4.62
CA HIS A 235 0.82 16.38 5.53
C HIS A 235 0.98 17.28 6.76
N LYS A 236 0.51 18.53 6.71
CA LYS A 236 0.45 19.41 7.89
C LYS A 236 -0.44 18.82 8.98
N VAL A 237 -1.49 18.10 8.63
CA VAL A 237 -2.44 17.47 9.54
C VAL A 237 -2.17 15.98 9.70
N CYS A 238 -1.90 15.29 8.61
CA CYS A 238 -1.71 13.85 8.53
C CYS A 238 -0.30 13.54 7.98
N PRO A 239 0.78 13.65 8.77
CA PRO A 239 2.16 13.50 8.27
C PRO A 239 2.50 12.10 7.77
N ASP A 240 1.79 11.08 8.23
CA ASP A 240 1.96 9.67 7.82
C ASP A 240 1.06 9.26 6.64
N CYS A 241 0.22 10.15 6.10
CA CYS A 241 -0.67 9.88 4.98
C CYS A 241 0.12 9.82 3.66
N VAL A 242 0.03 8.70 2.95
CA VAL A 242 0.54 8.56 1.58
C VAL A 242 -0.49 9.12 0.60
N LEU A 243 -0.03 9.89 -0.38
CA LEU A 243 -0.89 10.48 -1.40
C LEU A 243 -0.74 9.70 -2.70
N TRP A 244 -1.72 8.87 -2.99
CA TRP A 244 -1.76 8.03 -4.18
C TRP A 244 -2.13 8.84 -5.44
N GLY A 245 -1.67 8.39 -6.58
CA GLY A 245 -2.02 8.98 -7.88
C GLY A 245 -1.45 10.39 -8.07
N VAL A 246 -2.29 11.43 -8.08
CA VAL A 246 -1.85 12.83 -8.22
C VAL A 246 -0.75 13.21 -7.21
N GLY A 247 -0.79 12.64 -6.01
CA GLY A 247 0.20 12.91 -4.98
C GLY A 247 1.61 12.37 -5.29
N GLY A 248 1.72 11.31 -6.10
CA GLY A 248 2.99 10.74 -6.56
C GLY A 248 3.83 10.12 -5.45
N GLU A 249 3.21 9.55 -4.41
CA GLU A 249 3.92 8.86 -3.32
C GLU A 249 3.77 7.33 -3.38
N SER A 250 2.81 6.84 -4.15
CA SER A 250 2.62 5.45 -4.57
C SER A 250 2.07 5.43 -5.98
N ARG A 251 2.30 4.35 -6.72
CA ARG A 251 1.87 4.23 -8.11
C ARG A 251 0.81 3.15 -8.29
N TRP A 252 -0.05 3.35 -9.27
CA TRP A 252 -0.94 2.31 -9.75
C TRP A 252 -0.14 1.19 -10.43
N ILE A 253 -0.51 -0.07 -10.14
CA ILE A 253 0.15 -1.23 -10.75
C ILE A 253 -0.15 -1.37 -12.25
N GLY A 254 -1.19 -0.70 -12.78
CA GLY A 254 -1.50 -0.66 -14.21
C GLY A 254 -2.59 -1.63 -14.67
N ASN A 255 -3.23 -2.36 -13.75
CA ASN A 255 -4.39 -3.20 -14.02
C ASN A 255 -5.30 -3.28 -12.79
N GLU A 256 -6.58 -3.59 -12.99
CA GLU A 256 -7.61 -3.76 -11.95
C GLU A 256 -7.94 -5.24 -11.67
N GLU A 257 -7.06 -6.14 -12.10
CA GLU A 257 -7.28 -7.58 -12.03
C GLU A 257 -6.57 -8.25 -10.83
N GLY A 258 -5.78 -7.49 -10.09
CA GLY A 258 -5.10 -7.95 -8.90
C GLY A 258 -3.87 -8.83 -9.19
N TRP A 259 -2.94 -8.31 -10.00
CA TRP A 259 -1.63 -8.92 -10.18
C TRP A 259 -0.56 -7.88 -10.52
N ALA A 260 0.61 -8.06 -9.95
CA ALA A 260 1.83 -7.29 -10.23
C ALA A 260 2.81 -8.13 -11.05
N GLY A 261 3.73 -7.49 -11.72
CA GLY A 261 4.83 -8.17 -12.41
C GLY A 261 5.66 -9.00 -11.43
N GLU A 262 6.19 -10.13 -11.91
CA GLU A 262 7.08 -10.98 -11.08
C GLU A 262 8.37 -10.28 -10.68
N THR A 263 8.84 -9.35 -11.51
CA THR A 263 9.91 -8.40 -11.18
C THR A 263 9.26 -7.07 -10.87
N ASN A 264 9.16 -6.71 -9.59
CA ASN A 264 8.53 -5.46 -9.17
C ASN A 264 9.46 -4.67 -8.25
N TRP A 265 9.99 -3.57 -8.79
CA TRP A 265 10.81 -2.61 -8.06
C TRP A 265 9.93 -1.51 -7.45
N SER A 266 10.22 -1.11 -6.21
CA SER A 266 9.62 0.08 -5.61
C SER A 266 10.18 1.40 -6.17
N PRO A 267 11.47 1.49 -6.55
CA PRO A 267 11.98 2.64 -7.29
C PRO A 267 11.31 2.82 -8.65
N GLU A 268 11.18 4.10 -9.08
CA GLU A 268 10.69 4.50 -10.40
C GLU A 268 11.54 5.65 -10.96
N GLU A 269 11.52 5.84 -12.28
CA GLU A 269 12.28 6.91 -12.94
C GLU A 269 11.61 8.27 -12.77
N TYR A 270 10.27 8.30 -12.73
CA TYR A 270 9.52 9.52 -12.61
C TYR A 270 8.15 9.26 -11.97
N GLY A 271 7.86 9.99 -10.90
CA GLY A 271 6.66 9.83 -10.07
C GLY A 271 5.32 9.99 -10.78
N TYR A 272 5.31 10.08 -12.10
CA TYR A 272 4.10 10.26 -12.90
C TYR A 272 4.09 9.44 -14.20
N ALA A 273 5.22 8.89 -14.60
CA ALA A 273 5.34 8.07 -15.81
C ALA A 273 4.95 6.60 -15.56
N ALA A 274 4.43 6.30 -14.39
CA ALA A 274 4.14 4.96 -13.89
C ALA A 274 3.17 4.14 -14.75
N GLU A 275 2.36 4.76 -15.59
CA GLU A 275 1.46 4.05 -16.50
C GLU A 275 2.16 3.06 -17.44
N LYS A 276 3.44 3.32 -17.77
CA LYS A 276 4.21 2.42 -18.64
C LYS A 276 4.90 1.29 -17.88
N ASN A 277 5.30 1.53 -16.64
CA ASN A 277 6.07 0.61 -15.81
C ASN A 277 5.36 0.22 -14.51
N GLY A 278 4.09 0.55 -14.36
CA GLY A 278 3.34 0.35 -13.11
C GLY A 278 3.51 -1.04 -12.50
N MET A 279 3.44 -2.10 -13.31
CA MET A 279 3.60 -3.47 -12.86
C MET A 279 5.02 -3.86 -12.44
N TYR A 280 6.05 -3.15 -12.92
CA TYR A 280 7.44 -3.58 -12.78
C TYR A 280 8.30 -2.62 -11.98
N GLY A 281 7.98 -1.32 -11.97
CA GLY A 281 8.89 -0.29 -11.49
C GLY A 281 10.22 -0.31 -12.24
N THR A 282 11.19 0.47 -11.78
CA THR A 282 12.47 0.62 -12.46
C THR A 282 13.64 0.32 -11.54
N GLN A 283 14.46 -0.68 -11.87
CA GLN A 283 15.59 -1.12 -11.03
C GLN A 283 16.52 0.04 -10.62
N ASN A 284 16.75 0.98 -11.53
CA ASN A 284 17.65 2.14 -11.33
C ASN A 284 16.88 3.46 -11.20
N GLY A 285 15.60 3.42 -10.86
CA GLY A 285 14.80 4.60 -10.60
C GLY A 285 15.37 5.45 -9.46
N TRP A 286 15.02 6.73 -9.44
CA TRP A 286 15.54 7.72 -8.46
C TRP A 286 14.49 8.25 -7.49
N VAL A 287 13.22 7.90 -7.66
CA VAL A 287 12.15 8.17 -6.70
C VAL A 287 11.65 6.86 -6.10
N TRP A 288 11.25 6.86 -4.82
CA TRP A 288 10.60 5.72 -4.20
C TRP A 288 9.09 5.85 -4.40
N GLU A 289 8.52 4.99 -5.23
CA GLU A 289 7.12 5.01 -5.62
C GLU A 289 6.61 3.57 -5.71
N PRO A 290 6.32 2.94 -4.56
CA PRO A 290 5.94 1.54 -4.49
C PRO A 290 4.58 1.30 -5.16
N GLY A 291 4.41 0.12 -5.75
CA GLY A 291 3.20 -0.26 -6.48
C GLY A 291 2.05 -0.62 -5.56
N GLU A 292 0.85 -0.14 -5.92
CA GLU A 292 -0.43 -0.55 -5.34
C GLU A 292 -1.29 -1.23 -6.40
N SER A 293 -1.82 -2.38 -6.05
CA SER A 293 -2.74 -3.15 -6.90
C SER A 293 -4.14 -3.03 -6.36
N ASP A 294 -5.01 -2.44 -7.13
CA ASP A 294 -6.44 -2.42 -6.89
C ASP A 294 -7.13 -3.59 -7.61
N ALA A 295 -8.14 -4.15 -6.97
CA ALA A 295 -8.90 -5.25 -7.52
C ALA A 295 -10.28 -5.36 -6.87
N LYS A 296 -11.18 -6.09 -7.52
CA LYS A 296 -12.54 -6.29 -7.04
C LYS A 296 -12.71 -7.66 -6.37
N LEU A 297 -13.41 -7.70 -5.24
CA LEU A 297 -13.86 -8.95 -4.61
C LEU A 297 -15.02 -9.56 -5.37
N THR A 298 -15.84 -8.73 -6.04
CA THR A 298 -17.06 -9.12 -6.72
C THR A 298 -16.86 -9.28 -8.23
N THR A 299 -17.79 -9.96 -8.88
CA THR A 299 -17.77 -10.15 -10.34
C THR A 299 -18.43 -8.99 -11.11
N GLY A 300 -18.97 -8.02 -10.39
CA GLY A 300 -19.61 -6.82 -10.94
C GLY A 300 -18.65 -5.66 -11.17
N GLY A 301 -19.18 -4.45 -11.06
CA GLY A 301 -18.41 -3.20 -11.15
C GLY A 301 -17.64 -2.85 -9.87
N TRP A 302 -17.21 -1.59 -9.78
CA TRP A 302 -16.65 -1.05 -8.55
C TRP A 302 -17.73 -0.77 -7.51
N PHE A 303 -18.87 -0.24 -7.92
CA PHE A 303 -20.05 -0.11 -7.07
C PHE A 303 -20.85 -1.40 -7.04
N TRP A 304 -21.66 -1.56 -6.00
CA TRP A 304 -22.51 -2.73 -5.84
C TRP A 304 -23.60 -2.83 -6.91
N HIS A 305 -23.80 -4.03 -7.45
CA HIS A 305 -24.87 -4.37 -8.39
C HIS A 305 -25.68 -5.57 -7.88
N ALA A 306 -26.99 -5.51 -8.09
CA ALA A 306 -27.86 -6.62 -7.70
C ALA A 306 -27.54 -7.89 -8.52
N GLY A 307 -27.36 -9.01 -7.84
CA GLY A 307 -27.10 -10.31 -8.47
C GLY A 307 -25.63 -10.57 -8.79
N GLU A 308 -24.70 -9.66 -8.46
CA GLU A 308 -23.27 -9.94 -8.59
C GLU A 308 -22.79 -11.06 -7.67
N GLY A 309 -21.82 -11.83 -8.14
CA GLY A 309 -21.16 -12.87 -7.37
C GLY A 309 -19.92 -12.38 -6.66
N VAL A 310 -19.34 -13.23 -5.82
CA VAL A 310 -18.00 -13.01 -5.23
C VAL A 310 -17.00 -13.95 -5.88
N LEU A 311 -15.74 -13.52 -5.96
CA LEU A 311 -14.65 -14.33 -6.48
C LEU A 311 -14.43 -15.58 -5.61
N SER A 312 -13.94 -16.64 -6.24
CA SER A 312 -13.60 -17.87 -5.51
C SER A 312 -12.44 -17.62 -4.53
N ASN A 313 -12.43 -18.35 -3.44
CA ASN A 313 -11.36 -18.28 -2.45
C ASN A 313 -9.96 -18.56 -3.05
N GLU A 314 -9.86 -19.46 -4.02
CA GLU A 314 -8.61 -19.75 -4.71
C GLU A 314 -8.15 -18.57 -5.58
N ARG A 315 -9.08 -17.86 -6.26
CA ARG A 315 -8.74 -16.66 -7.03
C ARG A 315 -8.25 -15.53 -6.09
N LEU A 316 -8.88 -15.33 -4.95
CA LEU A 316 -8.44 -14.34 -3.95
C LEU A 316 -7.05 -14.68 -3.41
N PHE A 317 -6.77 -15.96 -3.15
CA PHE A 317 -5.44 -16.38 -2.70
C PHE A 317 -4.37 -16.21 -3.79
N GLN A 318 -4.69 -16.55 -5.03
CA GLN A 318 -3.83 -16.26 -6.18
C GLN A 318 -3.51 -14.77 -6.28
N MET A 319 -4.54 -13.92 -6.19
CA MET A 319 -4.40 -12.46 -6.22
C MET A 319 -3.46 -11.98 -5.11
N TYR A 320 -3.59 -12.49 -3.89
CA TYR A 320 -2.69 -12.16 -2.78
C TYR A 320 -1.23 -12.55 -3.08
N LEU A 321 -0.99 -13.74 -3.65
CA LEU A 321 0.35 -14.17 -4.05
C LEU A 321 0.93 -13.30 -5.19
N GLU A 322 0.06 -12.84 -6.09
CA GLU A 322 0.45 -12.08 -7.28
C GLU A 322 0.54 -10.58 -7.05
N THR A 323 0.16 -10.08 -5.88
CA THR A 323 0.29 -8.68 -5.47
C THR A 323 1.21 -8.54 -4.27
N VAL A 324 0.74 -8.85 -3.06
CA VAL A 324 1.54 -8.81 -1.81
C VAL A 324 2.78 -9.70 -1.93
N GLY A 325 2.63 -10.88 -2.53
CA GLY A 325 3.75 -11.78 -2.79
C GLY A 325 4.70 -11.34 -3.91
N ARG A 326 4.46 -10.19 -4.55
CA ARG A 326 5.29 -9.58 -5.60
C ARG A 326 5.61 -8.11 -5.32
N ASN A 327 5.86 -7.77 -4.06
CA ASN A 327 6.30 -6.43 -3.64
C ASN A 327 5.31 -5.30 -3.96
N ALA A 328 4.01 -5.57 -4.02
CA ALA A 328 2.94 -4.58 -4.15
C ALA A 328 2.01 -4.65 -2.93
N THR A 329 1.32 -3.56 -2.63
CA THR A 329 0.16 -3.63 -1.73
C THR A 329 -1.07 -4.11 -2.50
N LEU A 330 -2.04 -4.66 -1.80
CA LEU A 330 -3.34 -5.03 -2.37
C LEU A 330 -4.44 -4.23 -1.68
N ILE A 331 -5.15 -3.42 -2.46
CA ILE A 331 -6.41 -2.81 -2.06
C ILE A 331 -7.57 -3.55 -2.74
N LEU A 332 -8.39 -4.24 -1.94
CA LEU A 332 -9.46 -5.10 -2.44
C LEU A 332 -10.82 -4.44 -2.25
N ASN A 333 -11.51 -4.17 -3.34
CA ASN A 333 -12.81 -3.51 -3.32
C ASN A 333 -13.93 -4.42 -2.81
N CYS A 334 -14.63 -3.93 -1.80
CA CYS A 334 -15.75 -4.58 -1.14
C CYS A 334 -16.94 -3.59 -1.11
N PRO A 335 -17.76 -3.52 -2.18
CA PRO A 335 -18.80 -2.51 -2.27
C PRO A 335 -19.98 -2.78 -1.32
N PRO A 336 -20.36 -1.82 -0.47
CA PRO A 336 -21.59 -1.88 0.31
C PRO A 336 -22.84 -1.74 -0.60
N ASP A 337 -23.90 -2.45 -0.26
CA ASP A 337 -25.19 -2.40 -0.95
C ASP A 337 -26.04 -1.16 -0.59
N LYS A 338 -27.25 -1.07 -1.15
CA LYS A 338 -28.20 0.04 -0.90
C LYS A 338 -28.66 0.16 0.56
N SER A 339 -28.43 -0.87 1.40
CA SER A 339 -28.67 -0.79 2.84
C SER A 339 -27.54 -0.09 3.61
N GLY A 340 -26.43 0.23 2.94
CA GLY A 340 -25.23 0.77 3.55
C GLY A 340 -24.40 -0.25 4.32
N LYS A 341 -24.53 -1.55 3.99
CA LYS A 341 -23.78 -2.66 4.59
C LYS A 341 -23.14 -3.52 3.52
N LEU A 342 -22.08 -4.24 3.88
CA LEU A 342 -21.55 -5.29 3.02
C LEU A 342 -22.55 -6.47 2.97
N PRO A 343 -22.85 -6.98 1.76
CA PRO A 343 -23.71 -8.17 1.60
C PRO A 343 -23.20 -9.39 2.36
N THR A 344 -24.09 -10.25 2.81
CA THR A 344 -23.73 -11.49 3.54
C THR A 344 -22.76 -12.36 2.75
N ALA A 345 -22.92 -12.48 1.43
CA ALA A 345 -21.99 -13.23 0.57
C ALA A 345 -20.56 -12.67 0.65
N THR A 346 -20.41 -11.34 0.57
CA THR A 346 -19.13 -10.65 0.72
C THR A 346 -18.50 -10.91 2.09
N VAL A 347 -19.28 -10.78 3.18
CA VAL A 347 -18.80 -11.04 4.55
C VAL A 347 -18.31 -12.47 4.72
N ASN A 348 -19.04 -13.45 4.19
CA ASN A 348 -18.67 -14.86 4.24
C ASN A 348 -17.41 -15.15 3.42
N ALA A 349 -17.29 -14.59 2.22
CA ALA A 349 -16.10 -14.74 1.38
C ALA A 349 -14.84 -14.17 2.06
N LEU A 350 -14.94 -12.99 2.67
CA LEU A 350 -13.85 -12.35 3.42
C LEU A 350 -13.42 -13.22 4.61
N LYS A 351 -14.36 -13.76 5.39
CA LYS A 351 -14.06 -14.67 6.50
C LYS A 351 -13.32 -15.92 6.01
N THR A 352 -13.83 -16.58 4.98
CA THR A 352 -13.22 -17.79 4.41
C THR A 352 -11.82 -17.51 3.87
N PHE A 353 -11.64 -16.35 3.26
CA PHE A 353 -10.34 -15.93 2.75
C PHE A 353 -9.33 -15.70 3.89
N GLY A 354 -9.73 -15.04 4.97
CA GLY A 354 -8.89 -14.87 6.16
C GLY A 354 -8.47 -16.19 6.79
N GLU A 355 -9.38 -17.15 6.88
CA GLU A 355 -9.08 -18.51 7.34
C GLU A 355 -8.07 -19.21 6.41
N THR A 356 -8.17 -18.98 5.12
CA THR A 356 -7.22 -19.51 4.12
C THR A 356 -5.82 -18.90 4.25
N LEU A 357 -5.73 -17.57 4.37
CA LEU A 357 -4.45 -16.89 4.60
C LEU A 357 -3.79 -17.41 5.88
N LYS A 358 -4.55 -17.48 6.98
CA LYS A 358 -4.07 -18.02 8.25
C LYS A 358 -3.59 -19.46 8.14
N LYS A 359 -4.32 -20.32 7.40
CA LYS A 359 -3.95 -21.73 7.21
C LYS A 359 -2.69 -21.87 6.34
N ARG A 360 -2.55 -21.09 5.27
CA ARG A 360 -1.51 -21.28 4.25
C ARG A 360 -0.22 -20.51 4.53
N LEU A 361 -0.34 -19.30 5.12
CA LEU A 361 0.78 -18.36 5.37
C LEU A 361 0.84 -17.85 6.81
N GLY A 362 0.06 -18.39 7.72
CA GLY A 362 0.02 -18.04 9.13
C GLY A 362 0.05 -19.26 10.08
N GLY A 363 0.34 -20.44 9.53
CA GLY A 363 0.50 -21.67 10.29
C GLY A 363 1.90 -21.76 10.94
N THR A 364 2.40 -23.00 11.08
CA THR A 364 3.78 -23.22 11.58
C THR A 364 4.79 -22.60 10.64
N ASN A 365 5.55 -21.62 11.14
CA ASN A 365 6.72 -21.11 10.44
C ASN A 365 7.89 -22.05 10.68
N TYR A 366 8.22 -22.92 9.74
CA TYR A 366 9.30 -23.89 9.88
C TYR A 366 10.68 -23.24 9.95
N ALA A 367 10.85 -21.98 9.53
CA ALA A 367 12.13 -21.27 9.68
C ALA A 367 12.53 -21.14 11.16
N THR A 368 11.55 -20.94 12.07
CA THR A 368 11.83 -20.77 13.51
C THR A 368 12.30 -22.05 14.22
N THR A 369 12.18 -23.20 13.56
CA THR A 369 12.61 -24.51 14.11
C THR A 369 13.84 -25.08 13.41
N ALA A 370 14.39 -24.34 12.44
CA ALA A 370 15.58 -24.74 11.69
C ALA A 370 16.86 -24.31 12.40
N GLU A 371 17.92 -25.11 12.22
CA GLU A 371 19.30 -24.62 12.36
C GLU A 371 19.59 -23.75 11.11
N ILE A 372 19.85 -22.45 11.32
CA ILE A 372 20.06 -21.49 10.23
C ILE A 372 21.54 -21.12 10.16
N THR A 373 22.12 -21.21 8.96
CA THR A 373 23.49 -20.80 8.71
C THR A 373 23.56 -19.90 7.48
N ALA A 374 24.47 -18.92 7.52
CA ALA A 374 24.84 -18.11 6.37
C ALA A 374 26.31 -18.37 6.02
N ASN A 375 26.65 -18.33 4.74
CA ASN A 375 28.04 -18.39 4.31
C ASN A 375 28.77 -17.06 4.47
N GLU A 376 28.03 -15.98 4.71
CA GLU A 376 28.53 -14.64 4.95
C GLU A 376 27.59 -13.89 5.88
N THR A 377 28.15 -13.23 6.90
CA THR A 377 27.41 -12.39 7.86
C THR A 377 28.26 -11.18 8.19
N ARG A 378 27.63 -9.99 8.19
CA ARG A 378 28.29 -8.74 8.50
C ARG A 378 28.82 -8.75 9.92
N ASP A 379 30.10 -8.34 10.08
CA ASP A 379 30.78 -8.23 11.37
C ASP A 379 30.68 -9.50 12.24
N ALA A 380 30.70 -10.69 11.63
CA ALA A 380 30.63 -11.95 12.35
C ALA A 380 31.67 -12.01 13.49
N GLY A 381 31.24 -12.37 14.70
CA GLY A 381 32.09 -12.48 15.88
C GLY A 381 32.41 -11.18 16.59
N THR A 382 31.92 -10.01 16.16
CA THR A 382 32.17 -8.72 16.84
C THR A 382 31.14 -8.35 17.90
N GLY A 383 30.08 -9.15 18.07
CA GLY A 383 28.96 -8.85 18.96
C GLY A 383 27.99 -7.81 18.41
N ARG A 384 28.19 -7.35 17.16
CA ARG A 384 27.25 -6.50 16.43
C ARG A 384 26.22 -7.38 15.76
N ASN A 385 24.96 -6.95 15.80
CA ASN A 385 23.88 -7.88 15.51
C ASN A 385 23.32 -7.70 14.09
N PHE A 386 23.98 -8.32 13.10
CA PHE A 386 23.44 -8.55 11.75
C PHE A 386 23.28 -10.06 11.48
N ASP A 387 23.03 -10.83 12.52
CA ASP A 387 23.02 -12.30 12.52
C ASP A 387 21.79 -12.87 11.82
N VAL A 388 21.88 -14.14 11.42
CA VAL A 388 20.76 -14.89 10.81
C VAL A 388 19.57 -15.06 11.75
N ALA A 389 19.75 -14.93 13.07
CA ALA A 389 18.65 -14.97 14.03
C ALA A 389 17.64 -13.83 13.81
N ASN A 390 18.09 -12.69 13.29
CA ASN A 390 17.24 -11.53 13.05
C ASN A 390 16.15 -11.76 11.98
N ILE A 391 16.36 -12.73 11.06
CA ILE A 391 15.34 -12.98 10.02
C ILE A 391 14.14 -13.78 10.52
N ILE A 392 14.12 -14.22 11.77
CA ILE A 392 13.04 -15.01 12.38
C ILE A 392 12.53 -14.45 13.70
N ASP A 393 13.04 -13.31 14.17
CA ASP A 393 12.68 -12.72 15.47
C ASP A 393 11.36 -11.92 15.44
N GLY A 394 10.87 -11.59 14.25
CA GLY A 394 9.64 -10.83 14.05
C GLY A 394 9.78 -9.32 14.26
N ASP A 395 11.01 -8.81 14.37
CA ASP A 395 11.30 -7.39 14.50
C ASP A 395 11.79 -6.81 13.15
N SER A 396 11.03 -5.93 12.54
CA SER A 396 11.40 -5.26 11.27
C SER A 396 12.54 -4.26 11.41
N LEU A 397 13.01 -3.98 12.62
CA LEU A 397 14.16 -3.10 12.87
C LEU A 397 15.48 -3.85 12.88
N THR A 398 15.46 -5.17 13.04
CA THR A 398 16.61 -6.05 12.96
C THR A 398 16.65 -6.77 11.61
N TYR A 399 17.84 -7.14 11.16
CA TYR A 399 18.00 -7.81 9.88
C TYR A 399 19.36 -8.50 9.77
N TRP A 400 19.44 -9.53 8.94
CA TRP A 400 20.71 -10.09 8.50
C TRP A 400 21.26 -9.28 7.33
N ALA A 401 22.60 -9.12 7.29
CA ALA A 401 23.32 -8.46 6.20
C ALA A 401 24.68 -9.14 5.95
N THR A 402 25.21 -8.96 4.73
CA THR A 402 26.61 -9.28 4.42
C THR A 402 27.53 -8.08 4.62
N ASN A 403 28.85 -8.31 4.62
CA ASN A 403 29.83 -7.22 4.60
C ASN A 403 29.75 -6.37 3.33
N ASP A 404 30.25 -5.14 3.41
CA ASP A 404 30.28 -4.25 2.25
C ASP A 404 31.06 -4.87 1.08
N GLY A 405 30.54 -4.69 -0.14
CA GLY A 405 31.11 -5.28 -1.35
C GLY A 405 30.69 -6.73 -1.62
N VAL A 406 30.16 -7.47 -0.63
CA VAL A 406 29.63 -8.82 -0.82
C VAL A 406 28.19 -8.75 -1.33
N LYS A 407 27.95 -9.06 -2.58
CA LYS A 407 26.64 -8.95 -3.26
C LYS A 407 25.92 -10.28 -3.45
N SER A 408 26.52 -11.36 -3.03
CA SER A 408 26.01 -12.72 -3.17
C SER A 408 26.25 -13.50 -1.88
N ALA A 409 25.22 -14.19 -1.38
CA ALA A 409 25.31 -15.01 -0.17
C ALA A 409 24.19 -16.05 -0.14
N SER A 410 24.38 -17.10 0.68
CA SER A 410 23.40 -18.16 0.89
C SER A 410 23.00 -18.29 2.33
N LEU A 411 21.71 -18.45 2.59
CA LEU A 411 21.12 -18.85 3.85
C LEU A 411 20.66 -20.31 3.73
N THR A 412 21.08 -21.16 4.65
CA THR A 412 20.70 -22.57 4.68
C THR A 412 19.92 -22.87 5.96
N PHE A 413 18.73 -23.42 5.79
CA PHE A 413 17.84 -23.91 6.85
C PHE A 413 17.92 -25.44 6.89
N LYS A 414 18.19 -26.00 8.05
CA LYS A 414 18.34 -27.44 8.26
C LYS A 414 17.42 -27.91 9.39
N TRP A 415 16.73 -28.99 9.17
CA TRP A 415 15.87 -29.66 10.15
C TRP A 415 16.37 -31.08 10.43
N ASN A 416 16.20 -31.52 11.67
CA ASN A 416 16.50 -32.91 12.04
C ASN A 416 15.59 -33.89 11.28
N GLU A 417 14.30 -33.55 11.15
CA GLU A 417 13.30 -34.28 10.42
C GLU A 417 12.81 -33.52 9.18
N ALA A 418 12.41 -34.26 8.14
CA ALA A 418 11.93 -33.67 6.90
C ALA A 418 10.61 -32.91 7.10
N GLN A 419 10.54 -31.64 6.67
CA GLN A 419 9.41 -30.74 6.82
C GLN A 419 8.59 -30.60 5.54
N PRO A 420 7.24 -30.48 5.61
CA PRO A 420 6.34 -30.44 4.45
C PRO A 420 6.18 -29.03 3.91
N LEU A 421 7.21 -28.46 3.31
CA LEU A 421 7.28 -27.06 2.90
C LEU A 421 6.46 -26.77 1.63
N ARG A 422 5.80 -25.60 1.59
CA ARG A 422 4.96 -25.15 0.49
C ARG A 422 5.29 -23.75 -0.03
N TYR A 423 5.59 -22.82 0.88
CA TYR A 423 5.86 -21.43 0.55
C TYR A 423 7.11 -20.93 1.27
N VAL A 424 7.86 -20.07 0.59
CA VAL A 424 8.92 -19.26 1.20
C VAL A 424 8.53 -17.80 1.07
N VAL A 425 8.56 -17.07 2.17
CA VAL A 425 8.36 -15.62 2.23
C VAL A 425 9.69 -14.98 2.54
N LEU A 426 10.09 -14.01 1.72
CA LEU A 426 11.32 -13.24 1.87
C LEU A 426 10.97 -11.76 1.98
N GLN A 427 11.63 -11.02 2.87
CA GLN A 427 11.49 -9.57 3.04
C GLN A 427 12.86 -8.92 3.15
N GLU A 428 13.16 -7.99 2.27
CA GLU A 428 14.34 -7.13 2.39
C GLU A 428 14.09 -6.06 3.45
N HIS A 429 15.11 -5.63 4.14
CA HIS A 429 15.07 -4.43 4.99
C HIS A 429 15.07 -3.18 4.11
N ILE A 430 13.91 -2.87 3.52
CA ILE A 430 13.75 -1.82 2.50
C ILE A 430 13.95 -0.39 3.02
N LYS A 431 13.99 -0.18 4.34
CA LYS A 431 14.40 1.10 4.94
C LYS A 431 15.73 1.59 4.39
N LEU A 432 16.63 0.66 4.03
CA LEU A 432 17.92 0.94 3.41
C LEU A 432 17.90 0.85 1.87
N GLY A 433 16.72 0.77 1.25
CA GLY A 433 16.51 0.64 -0.18
C GLY A 433 16.37 -0.82 -0.64
N GLN A 434 15.74 -1.02 -1.79
CA GLN A 434 15.57 -2.32 -2.43
C GLN A 434 16.86 -2.73 -3.16
N ARG A 435 17.44 -3.88 -2.83
CA ARG A 435 18.82 -4.26 -3.19
C ARG A 435 18.92 -5.49 -4.04
N VAL A 436 18.21 -6.58 -3.68
CA VAL A 436 18.34 -7.89 -4.32
C VAL A 436 17.90 -7.83 -5.78
N LYS A 437 18.75 -8.29 -6.69
CA LYS A 437 18.51 -8.32 -8.14
C LYS A 437 18.16 -9.71 -8.65
N SER A 438 18.67 -10.75 -7.99
CA SER A 438 18.32 -12.13 -8.32
C SER A 438 18.65 -13.09 -7.16
N PHE A 439 17.84 -14.15 -7.04
CA PHE A 439 18.03 -15.19 -6.04
C PHE A 439 17.58 -16.55 -6.56
N THR A 440 17.86 -17.62 -5.82
CA THR A 440 17.32 -18.97 -6.06
C THR A 440 16.88 -19.61 -4.76
N ILE A 441 15.91 -20.53 -4.86
CA ILE A 441 15.48 -21.39 -3.75
C ILE A 441 15.73 -22.83 -4.16
N GLU A 442 16.37 -23.59 -3.28
CA GLU A 442 16.72 -24.98 -3.50
C GLU A 442 16.39 -25.80 -2.24
N THR A 443 16.06 -27.08 -2.43
CA THR A 443 15.82 -28.02 -1.34
C THR A 443 16.66 -29.26 -1.49
N SER A 444 16.95 -29.94 -0.36
CA SER A 444 17.74 -31.17 -0.31
C SER A 444 17.29 -32.08 0.84
N ASN A 445 17.59 -33.36 0.74
CA ASN A 445 17.43 -34.31 1.85
C ASN A 445 18.76 -34.79 2.44
N ASP A 446 19.86 -34.58 1.74
CA ASP A 446 21.20 -35.02 2.13
C ASP A 446 22.20 -33.86 2.34
N GLY A 447 21.78 -32.62 2.04
CA GLY A 447 22.62 -31.43 2.09
C GLY A 447 23.69 -31.36 1.00
N LYS A 448 23.69 -32.30 0.06
CA LYS A 448 24.67 -32.42 -1.04
C LYS A 448 24.03 -32.25 -2.40
N SER A 449 22.91 -32.93 -2.64
CA SER A 449 22.15 -32.91 -3.88
C SER A 449 21.00 -31.91 -3.73
N TRP A 450 21.00 -30.86 -4.55
CA TRP A 450 20.05 -29.74 -4.45
C TRP A 450 19.11 -29.69 -5.63
N THR A 451 17.84 -29.50 -5.35
CA THR A 451 16.78 -29.35 -6.36
C THR A 451 16.25 -27.93 -6.33
N LYS A 452 16.33 -27.21 -7.45
CA LYS A 452 15.74 -25.87 -7.61
C LYS A 452 14.23 -25.92 -7.42
N ARG A 453 13.68 -24.94 -6.70
CA ARG A 453 12.25 -24.75 -6.46
C ARG A 453 11.75 -23.45 -7.08
N GLY A 454 10.42 -23.28 -7.08
CA GLY A 454 9.77 -22.15 -7.71
C GLY A 454 9.49 -22.34 -9.21
N GLY A 455 9.91 -23.47 -9.81
CA GLY A 455 9.60 -23.80 -11.21
C GLY A 455 9.95 -22.66 -12.17
N ASN A 456 8.95 -22.15 -12.90
CA ASN A 456 9.09 -21.06 -13.86
C ASN A 456 8.91 -19.65 -13.25
N ILE A 457 8.70 -19.54 -11.92
CA ILE A 457 8.56 -18.24 -11.28
C ILE A 457 9.88 -17.49 -11.34
N THR A 458 9.83 -16.24 -11.80
CA THR A 458 10.99 -15.36 -11.87
C THR A 458 11.43 -14.96 -10.46
N THR A 459 12.70 -15.25 -10.13
CA THR A 459 13.31 -14.91 -8.84
C THR A 459 14.31 -13.77 -9.02
N SER A 460 13.82 -12.60 -9.47
CA SER A 460 14.66 -11.42 -9.76
C SER A 460 14.87 -10.56 -8.54
N THR A 461 13.82 -9.96 -7.97
CA THR A 461 13.92 -9.07 -6.81
C THR A 461 13.00 -9.51 -5.67
N ILE A 462 13.30 -9.07 -4.46
CA ILE A 462 12.50 -9.40 -3.27
C ILE A 462 11.65 -8.19 -2.87
N GLY A 463 12.28 -7.08 -2.52
CA GLY A 463 11.60 -5.89 -2.02
C GLY A 463 11.00 -6.10 -0.64
N TYR A 464 9.95 -5.34 -0.36
CA TYR A 464 9.24 -5.41 0.90
C TYR A 464 8.71 -6.82 1.22
N LYS A 465 8.20 -7.56 0.22
CA LYS A 465 7.77 -8.96 0.38
C LYS A 465 7.76 -9.73 -0.93
N ARG A 466 8.32 -10.92 -0.89
CA ARG A 466 8.28 -11.89 -1.98
C ARG A 466 7.80 -13.24 -1.45
N ILE A 467 6.72 -13.79 -2.01
CA ILE A 467 6.19 -15.11 -1.66
C ILE A 467 6.42 -16.05 -2.85
N ILE A 468 7.15 -17.14 -2.62
CA ILE A 468 7.47 -18.14 -3.64
C ILE A 468 6.79 -19.46 -3.30
N PRO A 469 5.78 -19.89 -4.08
CA PRO A 469 5.28 -21.25 -4.04
C PRO A 469 6.36 -22.24 -4.50
N LEU A 470 6.69 -23.22 -3.69
CA LEU A 470 7.73 -24.20 -4.00
C LEU A 470 7.35 -25.16 -5.13
N ASN A 471 6.06 -25.28 -5.44
CA ASN A 471 5.56 -26.02 -6.62
C ASN A 471 5.69 -25.26 -7.94
N GLY A 472 6.08 -23.98 -7.91
CA GLY A 472 6.31 -23.17 -9.12
C GLY A 472 5.06 -22.57 -9.76
N SER A 473 3.94 -22.52 -9.05
CA SER A 473 2.70 -21.93 -9.57
C SER A 473 1.96 -21.11 -8.51
N THR A 474 1.51 -19.91 -8.89
CA THR A 474 0.58 -19.11 -8.10
C THR A 474 -0.90 -19.52 -8.33
N GLN A 475 -1.16 -20.23 -9.43
CA GLN A 475 -2.52 -20.60 -9.86
C GLN A 475 -3.05 -21.88 -9.24
N SER A 476 -2.21 -22.66 -8.61
CA SER A 476 -2.68 -23.96 -8.10
C SER A 476 -3.37 -23.83 -6.75
N SER A 477 -4.37 -24.67 -6.57
CA SER A 477 -4.85 -25.06 -5.26
C SER A 477 -3.68 -25.40 -4.32
N TYR A 478 -3.88 -25.21 -3.05
CA TYR A 478 -2.93 -25.59 -2.00
C TYR A 478 -2.44 -27.04 -2.23
N PRO A 479 -1.11 -27.27 -2.37
CA PRO A 479 -0.60 -28.57 -2.72
C PRO A 479 -1.02 -29.63 -1.70
N ALA A 480 -1.76 -30.65 -2.16
CA ALA A 480 -2.22 -31.72 -1.29
C ALA A 480 -1.05 -32.48 -0.66
N ASN A 481 0.01 -32.71 -1.44
CA ASN A 481 1.21 -33.44 -1.01
C ASN A 481 2.46 -32.54 -1.15
N PRO A 482 2.86 -31.85 -0.08
CA PRO A 482 4.11 -31.11 -0.08
C PRO A 482 5.32 -32.06 -0.14
N ASN A 483 6.37 -31.66 -0.83
CA ASN A 483 7.63 -32.37 -0.75
C ASN A 483 8.20 -32.21 0.66
N LYS A 484 8.44 -33.33 1.36
CA LYS A 484 9.15 -33.33 2.63
C LYS A 484 10.64 -33.21 2.39
N VAL A 485 11.29 -32.22 2.99
CA VAL A 485 12.72 -31.92 2.83
C VAL A 485 13.39 -31.63 4.17
N LYS A 486 14.69 -32.01 4.29
CA LYS A 486 15.51 -31.70 5.46
C LYS A 486 16.29 -30.39 5.35
N TYR A 487 16.47 -29.87 4.15
CA TYR A 487 17.20 -28.63 3.91
C TYR A 487 16.48 -27.74 2.91
N LEU A 488 16.52 -26.45 3.17
CA LEU A 488 16.16 -25.41 2.21
C LEU A 488 17.30 -24.38 2.17
N ARG A 489 17.67 -23.93 0.96
CA ARG A 489 18.67 -22.89 0.76
C ARG A 489 18.10 -21.76 -0.06
N VAL A 490 18.23 -20.53 0.42
CA VAL A 490 18.00 -19.29 -0.31
C VAL A 490 19.38 -18.74 -0.70
N THR A 491 19.65 -18.59 -1.98
CA THR A 491 20.90 -18.00 -2.46
C THR A 491 20.61 -16.70 -3.18
N ILE A 492 21.04 -15.58 -2.62
CA ILE A 492 21.08 -14.29 -3.32
C ILE A 492 22.25 -14.35 -4.29
N LYS A 493 21.96 -14.22 -5.60
CA LYS A 493 22.94 -14.33 -6.68
C LYS A 493 23.60 -13.00 -7.03
N ASP A 494 22.82 -11.92 -6.97
CA ASP A 494 23.28 -10.57 -7.27
C ASP A 494 22.41 -9.54 -6.50
N SER A 495 23.04 -8.45 -6.11
CA SER A 495 22.44 -7.34 -5.40
C SER A 495 23.10 -6.03 -5.79
N LYS A 496 22.39 -4.90 -5.62
CA LYS A 496 22.97 -3.55 -5.85
C LYS A 496 24.14 -3.24 -4.90
N ALA A 497 23.99 -3.66 -3.64
CA ALA A 497 24.99 -3.56 -2.57
C ALA A 497 24.93 -4.85 -1.73
N CYS A 498 25.54 -4.86 -0.55
CA CYS A 498 25.37 -5.96 0.41
C CYS A 498 23.87 -6.21 0.66
N PRO A 499 23.34 -7.44 0.45
CA PRO A 499 21.95 -7.75 0.71
C PRO A 499 21.60 -7.63 2.21
N THR A 500 20.34 -7.26 2.46
CA THR A 500 19.76 -7.18 3.80
C THR A 500 18.42 -7.90 3.80
N LEU A 501 18.19 -8.81 4.73
CA LEU A 501 16.89 -9.47 4.92
C LEU A 501 16.42 -9.28 6.35
N GLU A 502 15.20 -8.76 6.52
CA GLU A 502 14.59 -8.57 7.83
C GLU A 502 13.71 -9.75 8.24
N ASN A 503 13.21 -10.53 7.27
CA ASN A 503 12.36 -11.67 7.58
C ASN A 503 12.47 -12.78 6.54
N VAL A 504 12.48 -14.02 7.02
CA VAL A 504 12.25 -15.23 6.22
C VAL A 504 11.26 -16.12 6.96
N ALA A 505 10.13 -16.41 6.30
CA ALA A 505 9.16 -17.38 6.80
C ALA A 505 9.00 -18.55 5.81
N ILE A 506 8.81 -19.74 6.33
CA ILE A 506 8.69 -20.97 5.54
C ILE A 506 7.46 -21.74 6.03
N PHE A 507 6.51 -22.02 5.12
CA PHE A 507 5.24 -22.67 5.41
C PHE A 507 5.01 -23.95 4.63
#